data_7201d1da0c4e884b7df39cab89d18e03
#
_entry.id   7201d1da0c4e884b7df39cab89d18e03
#
_cell.length_a   1.000
_cell.length_b   1.000
_cell.length_c   1.000
_cell.angle_alpha   90.00
_cell.angle_beta   90.00
_cell.angle_gamma   90.00
#
_symmetry.space_group_name_H-M   'P 1'
#
loop_
_entity.id
_entity.type
_entity.pdbx_description
1 polymer ?
#
loop_
_entity_poly.entity_id
_entity_poly.type
_entity_poly.pdbx_seq_one_letter_code
_entity_poly.pdbx_strand_id
1 'polypeptide(L)'
;MNTLSEIEEYYKAREQQLLKKLHQQGAALAAAEQALKQLTENQKVSEDETARQRAAREQAFEEKLYRDPLTGIYNRRYYEEVARKTIGPAGVALMDVDDFKICNDTYGHYAGDMALKTVATTIQSCIRKSDLLIRYGGDEFLLVLPGIPGDFLQTKLEQICTAAQMASVPGYSHFRISLSIGGTIQSLADPMENIVRRADRLMYQAKCRKNAVMVEVPGHNLAALEKLLQNKPQILLVDDSAMNRMMLTEILGDSYHILEAENGRDCMEKLQAETGNIALVLLDINMPVMDGFEVLKAMNANHTIEDIPVIMISSED
;
A
#
# COMPACT_ATOMS: atom_id res chain seq x y z
N MET A 1 46.84 22.62 97.37
CA MET A 1 46.50 23.53 96.25
C MET A 1 46.72 22.88 94.86
N ASN A 2 46.89 21.56 94.75
CA ASN A 2 47.19 20.91 93.46
C ASN A 2 45.93 20.27 92.78
N THR A 3 44.80 20.17 93.42
CA THR A 3 43.63 19.44 92.91
C THR A 3 42.81 20.22 91.90
N LEU A 4 42.75 21.54 91.93
CA LEU A 4 41.96 22.34 90.98
C LEU A 4 42.67 22.44 89.61
N SER A 5 43.98 22.52 89.58
CA SER A 5 44.76 22.53 88.31
C SER A 5 44.70 21.20 87.58
N GLU A 6 44.72 20.05 88.26
CA GLU A 6 44.58 18.72 87.66
C GLU A 6 43.22 18.48 87.11
N ILE A 7 42.19 19.02 87.77
CA ILE A 7 40.81 18.94 87.25
C ILE A 7 40.67 19.79 85.97
N GLU A 8 41.21 20.99 85.89
CA GLU A 8 41.17 21.82 84.69
C GLU A 8 41.94 21.20 83.53
N GLU A 9 43.08 20.59 83.77
CA GLU A 9 43.81 19.86 82.72
C GLU A 9 43.08 18.65 82.23
N TYR A 10 42.40 17.90 83.12
CA TYR A 10 41.57 16.78 82.74
C TYR A 10 40.36 17.20 81.83
N TYR A 11 39.71 18.31 82.22
CA TYR A 11 38.59 18.81 81.40
C TYR A 11 39.07 19.38 80.06
N LYS A 12 40.16 20.07 79.97
CA LYS A 12 40.79 20.53 78.72
C LYS A 12 41.18 19.37 77.80
N ALA A 13 41.78 18.32 78.32
CA ALA A 13 42.13 17.15 77.58
C ALA A 13 40.89 16.40 77.08
N ARG A 14 39.85 16.36 77.90
CA ARG A 14 38.55 15.74 77.54
C ARG A 14 37.84 16.53 76.45
N GLU A 15 37.84 17.84 76.53
CA GLU A 15 37.28 18.74 75.52
C GLU A 15 38.01 18.59 74.17
N GLN A 16 39.29 18.56 74.14
CA GLN A 16 40.11 18.34 72.98
C GLN A 16 39.85 16.97 72.35
N GLN A 17 39.65 15.95 73.16
CA GLN A 17 39.34 14.61 72.72
C GLN A 17 37.90 14.55 72.04
N LEU A 18 36.92 15.25 72.62
CA LEU A 18 35.56 15.36 72.08
C LEU A 18 35.59 16.18 70.81
N LEU A 19 36.29 17.29 70.76
CA LEU A 19 36.39 18.08 69.50
C LEU A 19 37.05 17.28 68.38
N LYS A 20 38.08 16.48 68.68
CA LYS A 20 38.74 15.62 67.72
C LYS A 20 37.77 14.53 67.16
N LYS A 21 36.94 13.93 68.04
CA LYS A 21 35.90 12.98 67.63
C LYS A 21 34.86 13.65 66.79
N LEU A 22 34.41 14.86 67.16
CA LEU A 22 33.44 15.62 66.39
C LEU A 22 33.92 15.95 64.98
N HIS A 23 35.15 16.38 64.84
CA HIS A 23 35.76 16.63 63.53
C HIS A 23 35.91 15.34 62.71
N GLN A 24 36.27 14.21 63.30
CA GLN A 24 36.33 12.92 62.61
C GLN A 24 34.91 12.47 62.12
N GLN A 25 33.91 12.65 62.93
CA GLN A 25 32.51 12.33 62.56
C GLN A 25 31.99 13.27 61.46
N GLY A 26 32.30 14.56 61.54
CA GLY A 26 31.97 15.53 60.48
C GLY A 26 32.60 15.19 59.13
N ALA A 27 33.90 14.80 59.14
CA ALA A 27 34.57 14.37 57.91
C ALA A 27 34.00 13.07 57.35
N ALA A 28 33.64 12.11 58.19
CA ALA A 28 33.00 10.87 57.76
C ALA A 28 31.59 11.12 57.20
N LEU A 29 30.81 12.03 57.76
CA LEU A 29 29.49 12.41 57.25
C LEU A 29 29.62 13.07 55.87
N ALA A 30 30.53 14.01 55.69
CA ALA A 30 30.75 14.67 54.40
C ALA A 30 31.20 13.67 53.31
N ALA A 31 32.05 12.71 53.65
CA ALA A 31 32.46 11.65 52.72
C ALA A 31 31.26 10.73 52.33
N ALA A 32 30.38 10.38 53.31
CA ALA A 32 29.20 9.59 53.07
C ALA A 32 28.16 10.34 52.16
N GLU A 33 27.96 11.63 52.39
CA GLU A 33 27.11 12.50 51.56
C GLU A 33 27.64 12.58 50.12
N GLN A 34 28.94 12.72 49.94
CA GLN A 34 29.56 12.73 48.60
C GLN A 34 29.42 11.37 47.88
N ALA A 35 29.63 10.28 48.60
CA ALA A 35 29.43 8.93 48.04
C ALA A 35 27.96 8.67 47.64
N LEU A 36 27.02 9.11 48.46
CA LEU A 36 25.58 9.01 48.13
C LEU A 36 25.22 9.81 46.88
N LYS A 37 25.77 11.02 46.75
CA LYS A 37 25.57 11.86 45.57
C LYS A 37 26.13 11.20 44.30
N GLN A 38 27.31 10.59 44.37
CA GLN A 38 27.89 9.83 43.26
C GLN A 38 27.09 8.60 42.90
N LEU A 39 26.58 7.85 43.89
CA LEU A 39 25.72 6.70 43.65
C LEU A 39 24.44 7.09 42.96
N THR A 40 23.77 8.17 43.38
CA THR A 40 22.53 8.66 42.74
C THR A 40 22.80 9.15 41.32
N GLU A 41 23.91 9.76 41.04
CA GLU A 41 24.29 10.23 39.69
C GLU A 41 24.60 9.04 38.77
N ASN A 42 25.34 8.06 39.25
CA ASN A 42 25.63 6.82 38.52
C ASN A 42 24.36 6.01 38.25
N GLN A 43 23.40 5.98 39.17
CA GLN A 43 22.13 5.30 38.99
C GLN A 43 21.28 5.96 37.91
N LYS A 44 21.22 7.30 37.88
CA LYS A 44 20.56 8.06 36.82
C LYS A 44 21.16 7.78 35.44
N VAL A 45 22.48 7.79 35.33
CA VAL A 45 23.19 7.50 34.08
C VAL A 45 22.86 6.07 33.61
N SER A 46 22.86 5.09 34.50
CA SER A 46 22.50 3.70 34.18
C SER A 46 21.04 3.53 33.76
N GLU A 47 20.12 4.26 34.40
CA GLU A 47 18.71 4.28 34.01
C GLU A 47 18.50 4.89 32.61
N ASP A 48 19.17 6.01 32.32
CA ASP A 48 19.15 6.68 31.03
C ASP A 48 19.73 5.78 29.90
N GLU A 49 20.85 5.11 30.16
CA GLU A 49 21.46 4.18 29.21
C GLU A 49 20.52 2.97 28.93
N THR A 50 19.90 2.44 29.98
CA THR A 50 18.93 1.34 29.86
C THR A 50 17.71 1.76 29.05
N ALA A 51 17.18 2.97 29.28
CA ALA A 51 16.08 3.55 28.54
C ALA A 51 16.43 3.73 27.05
N ARG A 52 17.62 4.26 26.75
CA ARG A 52 18.12 4.40 25.37
C ARG A 52 18.28 3.06 24.67
N GLN A 53 18.81 2.05 25.36
CA GLN A 53 18.94 0.69 24.77
C GLN A 53 17.59 0.05 24.51
N ARG A 54 16.60 0.24 25.38
CA ARG A 54 15.23 -0.23 25.16
C ARG A 54 14.59 0.45 23.95
N ALA A 55 14.67 1.78 23.86
CA ALA A 55 14.15 2.54 22.75
C ALA A 55 14.81 2.13 21.42
N ALA A 56 16.13 1.94 21.39
CA ALA A 56 16.85 1.48 20.20
C ALA A 56 16.45 0.06 19.77
N ARG A 57 16.21 -0.85 20.73
CA ARG A 57 15.73 -2.21 20.44
C ARG A 57 14.30 -2.20 19.91
N GLU A 58 13.45 -1.37 20.47
CA GLU A 58 12.07 -1.21 20.05
C GLU A 58 11.97 -0.65 18.63
N GLN A 59 12.76 0.40 18.34
CA GLN A 59 12.88 0.96 17.00
C GLN A 59 13.45 -0.05 15.99
N ALA A 60 14.49 -0.80 16.34
CA ALA A 60 15.05 -1.83 15.47
C ALA A 60 14.08 -3.01 15.24
N PHE A 61 13.24 -3.32 16.22
CA PHE A 61 12.18 -4.31 16.09
C PHE A 61 11.07 -3.82 15.16
N GLU A 62 10.61 -2.57 15.33
CA GLU A 62 9.62 -1.93 14.45
C GLU A 62 10.12 -1.85 13.00
N GLU A 63 11.38 -1.48 12.79
CA GLU A 63 11.98 -1.47 11.45
C GLU A 63 11.97 -2.85 10.80
N LYS A 64 12.31 -3.91 11.52
CA LYS A 64 12.26 -5.27 11.00
C LYS A 64 10.84 -5.77 10.75
N LEU A 65 9.89 -5.36 11.60
CA LEU A 65 8.51 -5.84 11.55
C LEU A 65 7.69 -5.16 10.47
N TYR A 66 7.89 -3.84 10.28
CA TYR A 66 7.00 -2.98 9.50
C TYR A 66 7.63 -2.42 8.23
N ARG A 67 8.91 -2.67 7.98
CA ARG A 67 9.58 -2.23 6.74
C ARG A 67 9.66 -3.35 5.72
N ASP A 68 9.48 -2.99 4.45
CA ASP A 68 9.74 -3.88 3.32
C ASP A 68 11.26 -3.97 3.10
N PRO A 69 11.84 -5.18 3.11
CA PRO A 69 13.30 -5.35 3.04
C PRO A 69 13.91 -4.92 1.69
N LEU A 70 13.11 -4.89 0.62
CA LEU A 70 13.58 -4.51 -0.71
C LEU A 70 13.62 -2.99 -0.87
N THR A 71 12.51 -2.32 -0.52
CA THR A 71 12.29 -0.89 -0.82
C THR A 71 12.53 0.03 0.37
N GLY A 72 12.57 -0.50 1.60
CA GLY A 72 12.73 0.27 2.84
C GLY A 72 11.50 1.07 3.28
N ILE A 73 10.44 1.12 2.48
CA ILE A 73 9.15 1.74 2.85
C ILE A 73 8.36 0.82 3.79
N TYR A 74 7.21 1.27 4.28
CA TYR A 74 6.36 0.40 5.09
C TYR A 74 5.87 -0.80 4.28
N ASN A 75 5.65 -1.94 4.95
CA ASN A 75 5.11 -3.16 4.36
C ASN A 75 3.59 -3.25 4.61
N ARG A 76 2.93 -4.23 4.00
CA ARG A 76 1.49 -4.50 4.15
C ARG A 76 1.08 -4.73 5.60
N ARG A 77 1.94 -5.38 6.41
CA ARG A 77 1.67 -5.61 7.82
C ARG A 77 1.49 -4.32 8.60
N TYR A 78 2.28 -3.28 8.32
CA TYR A 78 2.11 -1.97 8.92
C TYR A 78 0.72 -1.38 8.60
N TYR A 79 0.24 -1.53 7.37
CA TYR A 79 -1.11 -1.11 7.02
C TYR A 79 -2.16 -1.84 7.86
N GLU A 80 -2.09 -3.17 7.93
CA GLU A 80 -3.11 -3.99 8.60
C GLU A 80 -3.15 -3.79 10.12
N GLU A 81 -2.01 -3.63 10.77
CA GLU A 81 -1.92 -3.54 12.22
C GLU A 81 -2.00 -2.10 12.74
N VAL A 82 -1.48 -1.12 12.00
CA VAL A 82 -1.30 0.27 12.46
C VAL A 82 -2.09 1.25 11.61
N ALA A 83 -1.75 1.41 10.33
CA ALA A 83 -2.21 2.52 9.51
C ALA A 83 -3.73 2.58 9.38
N ARG A 84 -4.39 1.47 9.10
CA ARG A 84 -5.85 1.43 8.91
C ARG A 84 -6.67 1.85 10.13
N LYS A 85 -6.06 1.82 11.33
CA LYS A 85 -6.74 2.13 12.61
C LYS A 85 -6.53 3.58 13.05
N THR A 86 -5.48 4.23 12.57
CA THR A 86 -5.00 5.51 13.11
C THR A 86 -5.17 6.68 12.15
N ILE A 87 -5.51 6.43 10.89
CA ILE A 87 -5.60 7.47 9.88
C ILE A 87 -6.97 8.14 9.93
N GLY A 88 -6.98 9.47 10.05
CA GLY A 88 -8.16 10.33 9.92
C GLY A 88 -8.39 10.74 8.45
N PRO A 89 -9.07 11.88 8.19
CA PRO A 89 -9.32 12.34 6.83
C PRO A 89 -8.03 12.42 6.01
N ALA A 90 -8.01 11.71 4.90
CA ALA A 90 -6.80 11.57 4.09
C ALA A 90 -7.15 11.36 2.61
N GLY A 91 -6.27 11.74 1.72
CA GLY A 91 -6.21 11.19 0.37
C GLY A 91 -5.59 9.81 0.41
N VAL A 92 -6.21 8.85 -0.25
CA VAL A 92 -5.74 7.47 -0.32
C VAL A 92 -5.61 7.09 -1.79
N ALA A 93 -4.47 6.55 -2.18
CA ALA A 93 -4.26 6.10 -3.54
C ALA A 93 -3.61 4.70 -3.55
N LEU A 94 -4.11 3.84 -4.41
CA LEU A 94 -3.48 2.58 -4.76
C LEU A 94 -2.81 2.73 -6.12
N MET A 95 -1.59 2.22 -6.23
CA MET A 95 -0.74 2.34 -7.41
C MET A 95 -0.17 0.99 -7.77
N ASP A 96 -0.03 0.73 -9.06
CA ASP A 96 0.53 -0.49 -9.60
C ASP A 96 1.54 -0.16 -10.70
N VAL A 97 2.61 -0.93 -10.77
CA VAL A 97 3.65 -0.77 -11.82
C VAL A 97 3.21 -1.48 -13.08
N ASP A 98 2.92 -0.72 -14.13
CA ASP A 98 2.50 -1.27 -15.41
C ASP A 98 3.54 -2.22 -16.00
N ASP A 99 3.08 -3.32 -16.55
CA ASP A 99 3.91 -4.33 -17.23
C ASP A 99 5.07 -4.89 -16.39
N PHE A 100 4.94 -4.86 -15.05
CA PHE A 100 6.00 -5.32 -14.15
C PHE A 100 6.41 -6.77 -14.41
N LYS A 101 5.45 -7.65 -14.71
CA LYS A 101 5.73 -9.03 -15.10
C LYS A 101 6.57 -9.09 -16.38
N ILE A 102 6.25 -8.29 -17.41
CA ILE A 102 7.01 -8.22 -18.65
C ILE A 102 8.45 -7.73 -18.38
N CYS A 103 8.61 -6.76 -17.48
CA CYS A 103 9.93 -6.31 -17.03
C CYS A 103 10.74 -7.47 -16.44
N ASN A 104 10.16 -8.24 -15.52
CA ASN A 104 10.82 -9.40 -14.92
C ASN A 104 11.17 -10.48 -15.95
N ASP A 105 10.24 -10.80 -16.85
CA ASP A 105 10.41 -11.82 -17.86
C ASP A 105 11.48 -11.42 -18.90
N THR A 106 11.61 -10.12 -19.19
CA THR A 106 12.55 -9.60 -20.21
C THR A 106 13.94 -9.32 -19.64
N TYR A 107 14.04 -8.69 -18.45
CA TYR A 107 15.29 -8.20 -17.87
C TYR A 107 15.73 -8.95 -16.61
N GLY A 108 14.92 -9.92 -16.16
CA GLY A 108 15.16 -10.69 -14.94
C GLY A 108 14.67 -9.99 -13.66
N HIS A 109 14.49 -10.78 -12.59
CA HIS A 109 13.98 -10.30 -11.30
C HIS A 109 14.81 -9.17 -10.67
N TYR A 110 16.13 -9.16 -10.92
CA TYR A 110 16.99 -8.08 -10.42
C TYR A 110 16.62 -6.72 -11.02
N ALA A 111 16.24 -6.68 -12.30
CA ALA A 111 15.75 -5.45 -12.93
C ALA A 111 14.43 -4.99 -12.34
N GLY A 112 13.50 -5.93 -12.07
CA GLY A 112 12.25 -5.65 -11.36
C GLY A 112 12.49 -5.11 -9.95
N ASP A 113 13.43 -5.68 -9.20
CA ASP A 113 13.81 -5.20 -7.88
C ASP A 113 14.34 -3.76 -7.93
N MET A 114 15.17 -3.44 -8.92
CA MET A 114 15.67 -2.09 -9.13
C MET A 114 14.56 -1.12 -9.55
N ALA A 115 13.60 -1.57 -10.37
CA ALA A 115 12.42 -0.78 -10.73
C ALA A 115 11.57 -0.44 -9.49
N LEU A 116 11.27 -1.43 -8.64
CA LEU A 116 10.51 -1.21 -7.40
C LEU A 116 11.21 -0.27 -6.43
N LYS A 117 12.53 -0.37 -6.27
CA LYS A 117 13.32 0.57 -5.47
C LYS A 117 13.24 1.99 -6.04
N THR A 118 13.34 2.11 -7.37
CA THR A 118 13.26 3.40 -8.06
C THR A 118 11.87 4.02 -7.88
N VAL A 119 10.79 3.25 -8.04
CA VAL A 119 9.42 3.69 -7.77
C VAL A 119 9.29 4.20 -6.35
N ALA A 120 9.66 3.40 -5.36
CA ALA A 120 9.56 3.77 -3.95
C ALA A 120 10.31 5.06 -3.64
N THR A 121 11.56 5.21 -4.09
CA THR A 121 12.38 6.39 -3.89
C THR A 121 11.79 7.62 -4.58
N THR A 122 11.29 7.45 -5.80
CA THR A 122 10.64 8.54 -6.55
C THR A 122 9.40 9.03 -5.85
N ILE A 123 8.51 8.14 -5.42
CA ILE A 123 7.31 8.53 -4.68
C ILE A 123 7.68 9.22 -3.38
N GLN A 124 8.65 8.67 -2.62
CA GLN A 124 9.13 9.29 -1.37
C GLN A 124 9.65 10.72 -1.58
N SER A 125 10.29 11.00 -2.71
CA SER A 125 10.77 12.36 -3.03
C SER A 125 9.64 13.34 -3.31
N CYS A 126 8.46 12.86 -3.69
CA CYS A 126 7.28 13.66 -4.02
C CYS A 126 6.34 13.90 -2.82
N ILE A 127 6.55 13.23 -1.69
CA ILE A 127 5.65 13.25 -0.54
C ILE A 127 6.32 13.84 0.71
N ARG A 128 5.51 14.18 1.72
CA ARG A 128 5.97 14.72 3.01
C ARG A 128 6.37 13.58 3.95
N LYS A 129 7.13 13.90 5.00
CA LYS A 129 7.44 12.93 6.08
C LYS A 129 6.22 12.43 6.84
N SER A 130 5.13 13.21 6.85
CA SER A 130 3.84 12.85 7.45
C SER A 130 3.02 11.88 6.60
N ASP A 131 3.36 11.76 5.33
CA ASP A 131 2.63 10.91 4.39
C ASP A 131 3.14 9.48 4.49
N LEU A 132 2.26 8.51 4.25
CA LEU A 132 2.62 7.10 4.41
C LEU A 132 2.68 6.45 3.03
N LEU A 133 3.84 5.87 2.71
CA LEU A 133 4.03 5.02 1.54
C LEU A 133 4.26 3.59 2.00
N ILE A 134 3.44 2.68 1.50
CA ILE A 134 3.36 1.29 1.90
C ILE A 134 3.48 0.41 0.66
N ARG A 135 4.33 -0.60 0.68
CA ARG A 135 4.30 -1.67 -0.32
C ARG A 135 3.18 -2.63 0.04
N TYR A 136 2.09 -2.55 -0.72
CA TYR A 136 0.84 -3.23 -0.42
C TYR A 136 0.79 -4.65 -1.01
N GLY A 137 1.39 -4.83 -2.18
CA GLY A 137 1.52 -6.08 -2.90
C GLY A 137 2.93 -6.28 -3.48
N GLY A 138 3.08 -7.16 -4.45
CA GLY A 138 4.34 -7.40 -5.16
C GLY A 138 4.88 -6.14 -5.85
N ASP A 139 4.04 -5.56 -6.69
CA ASP A 139 4.25 -4.35 -7.50
C ASP A 139 3.24 -3.23 -7.16
N GLU A 140 2.48 -3.40 -6.10
CA GLU A 140 1.45 -2.47 -5.65
C GLU A 140 1.93 -1.61 -4.48
N PHE A 141 1.61 -0.32 -4.54
CA PHE A 141 1.92 0.67 -3.52
C PHE A 141 0.67 1.38 -3.04
N LEU A 142 0.49 1.47 -1.73
CA LEU A 142 -0.56 2.24 -1.09
C LEU A 142 0.04 3.54 -0.55
N LEU A 143 -0.53 4.66 -0.96
CA LEU A 143 -0.17 6.01 -0.51
C LEU A 143 -1.31 6.59 0.32
N VAL A 144 -0.97 7.11 1.50
CA VAL A 144 -1.92 7.83 2.35
C VAL A 144 -1.37 9.21 2.63
N LEU A 145 -2.18 10.23 2.33
CA LEU A 145 -1.86 11.66 2.40
C LEU A 145 -2.76 12.34 3.44
N PRO A 146 -2.41 12.34 4.73
CA PRO A 146 -3.23 12.93 5.78
C PRO A 146 -3.47 14.41 5.54
N GLY A 147 -4.75 14.83 5.62
CA GLY A 147 -5.16 16.23 5.50
C GLY A 147 -4.95 16.86 4.13
N ILE A 148 -4.77 16.10 3.05
CA ILE A 148 -4.73 16.66 1.69
C ILE A 148 -6.13 17.16 1.30
N PRO A 149 -6.29 18.39 0.79
CA PRO A 149 -7.56 18.83 0.23
C PRO A 149 -7.91 18.04 -1.04
N GLY A 150 -9.20 17.76 -1.24
CA GLY A 150 -9.67 16.94 -2.37
C GLY A 150 -9.21 17.46 -3.74
N ASP A 151 -9.27 18.78 -3.94
CA ASP A 151 -8.88 19.43 -5.19
C ASP A 151 -7.39 19.29 -5.53
N PHE A 152 -6.55 18.96 -4.53
CA PHE A 152 -5.10 18.78 -4.72
C PHE A 152 -4.70 17.32 -4.91
N LEU A 153 -5.58 16.35 -4.61
CA LEU A 153 -5.23 14.95 -4.71
C LEU A 153 -4.85 14.56 -6.14
N GLN A 154 -5.67 14.91 -7.11
CA GLN A 154 -5.40 14.61 -8.52
C GLN A 154 -4.06 15.16 -8.97
N THR A 155 -3.83 16.47 -8.76
CA THR A 155 -2.56 17.12 -9.13
C THR A 155 -1.35 16.44 -8.47
N LYS A 156 -1.48 16.03 -7.19
CA LYS A 156 -0.41 15.32 -6.48
C LYS A 156 -0.13 13.96 -7.09
N LEU A 157 -1.14 13.20 -7.44
CA LEU A 157 -0.97 11.88 -8.04
C LEU A 157 -0.42 11.96 -9.47
N GLU A 158 -0.84 12.95 -10.26
CA GLU A 158 -0.29 13.24 -11.59
C GLU A 158 1.19 13.64 -11.52
N GLN A 159 1.57 14.44 -10.51
CA GLN A 159 2.98 14.77 -10.24
C GLN A 159 3.81 13.49 -9.97
N ILE A 160 3.29 12.58 -9.16
CA ILE A 160 3.96 11.30 -8.85
C ILE A 160 4.07 10.44 -10.11
N CYS A 161 3.00 10.30 -10.89
CA CYS A 161 2.99 9.53 -12.13
C CYS A 161 4.03 10.06 -13.12
N THR A 162 4.08 11.38 -13.32
CA THR A 162 5.06 12.04 -14.19
C THR A 162 6.50 11.85 -13.67
N ALA A 163 6.72 11.99 -12.38
CA ALA A 163 8.04 11.79 -11.79
C ALA A 163 8.53 10.34 -11.97
N ALA A 164 7.64 9.35 -11.80
CA ALA A 164 7.96 7.94 -12.04
C ALA A 164 8.33 7.68 -13.51
N GLN A 165 7.58 8.26 -14.45
CA GLN A 165 7.87 8.13 -15.90
C GLN A 165 9.23 8.72 -16.29
N MET A 166 9.64 9.80 -15.59
CA MET A 166 10.94 10.44 -15.83
C MET A 166 12.10 9.76 -15.10
N ALA A 167 11.80 8.88 -14.14
CA ALA A 167 12.82 8.21 -13.36
C ALA A 167 13.59 7.19 -14.21
N SER A 168 14.91 7.15 -14.01
CA SER A 168 15.78 6.18 -14.68
C SER A 168 16.09 5.04 -13.72
N VAL A 169 15.87 3.81 -14.17
CA VAL A 169 16.22 2.61 -13.41
C VAL A 169 17.72 2.36 -13.53
N PRO A 170 18.49 2.36 -12.43
CA PRO A 170 19.94 2.15 -12.47
C PRO A 170 20.32 0.84 -13.17
N GLY A 171 21.20 0.92 -14.15
CA GLY A 171 21.62 -0.21 -14.98
C GLY A 171 20.68 -0.56 -16.15
N TYR A 172 19.52 0.10 -16.26
CA TYR A 172 18.48 -0.20 -17.27
C TYR A 172 17.92 1.09 -17.87
N SER A 173 18.78 1.87 -18.55
CA SER A 173 18.44 3.21 -19.09
C SER A 173 17.31 3.20 -20.13
N HIS A 174 17.05 2.08 -20.76
CA HIS A 174 15.96 1.93 -21.75
C HIS A 174 14.61 1.53 -21.12
N PHE A 175 14.62 1.07 -19.87
CA PHE A 175 13.40 0.74 -19.16
C PHE A 175 12.74 2.01 -18.60
N ARG A 176 11.47 2.22 -18.95
CA ARG A 176 10.66 3.33 -18.46
C ARG A 176 9.63 2.81 -17.48
N ILE A 177 9.60 3.42 -16.29
CA ILE A 177 8.58 3.12 -15.30
C ILE A 177 7.27 3.77 -15.73
N SER A 178 6.18 3.03 -15.62
CA SER A 178 4.82 3.50 -15.83
C SER A 178 3.97 3.06 -14.64
N LEU A 179 3.12 3.95 -14.14
CA LEU A 179 2.25 3.70 -12.99
C LEU A 179 0.80 3.91 -13.37
N SER A 180 -0.05 2.97 -12.98
CA SER A 180 -1.50 3.14 -12.96
C SER A 180 -1.94 3.46 -11.54
N ILE A 181 -2.63 4.59 -11.35
CA ILE A 181 -2.92 5.15 -10.02
C ILE A 181 -4.42 5.39 -9.88
N GLY A 182 -5.03 4.82 -8.84
CA GLY A 182 -6.40 5.12 -8.42
C GLY A 182 -6.41 5.85 -7.08
N GLY A 183 -7.05 7.02 -7.02
CA GLY A 183 -7.07 7.86 -5.81
C GLY A 183 -8.46 8.26 -5.37
N THR A 184 -8.70 8.38 -4.07
CA THR A 184 -9.96 8.84 -3.50
C THR A 184 -9.73 9.55 -2.16
N ILE A 185 -10.69 10.31 -1.71
CA ILE A 185 -10.66 10.99 -0.40
C ILE A 185 -11.44 10.15 0.62
N GLN A 186 -10.80 9.91 1.76
CA GLN A 186 -11.43 9.31 2.93
C GLN A 186 -12.27 10.35 3.67
N SER A 187 -13.54 10.05 3.91
CA SER A 187 -14.37 10.78 4.88
C SER A 187 -14.21 10.17 6.28
N LEU A 188 -14.52 10.96 7.32
CA LEU A 188 -14.45 10.48 8.72
C LEU A 188 -15.37 9.28 9.03
N ALA A 189 -16.40 9.07 8.22
CA ALA A 189 -17.39 8.02 8.42
C ALA A 189 -17.03 6.69 7.73
N ASP A 190 -16.08 6.70 6.80
CA ASP A 190 -15.77 5.53 5.98
C ASP A 190 -14.60 4.72 6.56
N PRO A 191 -14.78 3.42 6.77
CA PRO A 191 -13.66 2.54 7.12
C PRO A 191 -12.58 2.56 6.03
N MET A 192 -11.31 2.55 6.42
CA MET A 192 -10.16 2.57 5.50
C MET A 192 -10.23 1.44 4.45
N GLU A 193 -10.74 0.27 4.80
CA GLU A 193 -10.92 -0.85 3.87
C GLU A 193 -11.81 -0.52 2.68
N ASN A 194 -12.91 0.23 2.90
CA ASN A 194 -13.79 0.66 1.82
C ASN A 194 -13.10 1.69 0.91
N ILE A 195 -12.29 2.55 1.51
CA ILE A 195 -11.52 3.56 0.79
C ILE A 195 -10.47 2.89 -0.12
N VAL A 196 -9.70 1.95 0.43
CA VAL A 196 -8.72 1.19 -0.36
C VAL A 196 -9.41 0.41 -1.49
N ARG A 197 -10.57 -0.19 -1.25
CA ARG A 197 -11.34 -0.88 -2.29
C ARG A 197 -11.83 0.07 -3.39
N ARG A 198 -12.18 1.32 -3.05
CA ARG A 198 -12.53 2.34 -4.06
C ARG A 198 -11.29 2.75 -4.86
N ALA A 199 -10.18 3.00 -4.19
CA ALA A 199 -8.92 3.30 -4.86
C ALA A 199 -8.47 2.17 -5.80
N ASP A 200 -8.66 0.90 -5.41
CA ASP A 200 -8.36 -0.27 -6.22
C ASP A 200 -9.17 -0.30 -7.53
N ARG A 201 -10.48 -0.06 -7.46
CA ARG A 201 -11.33 0.03 -8.66
C ARG A 201 -10.86 1.13 -9.62
N LEU A 202 -10.47 2.28 -9.08
CA LEU A 202 -9.96 3.40 -9.89
C LEU A 202 -8.59 3.06 -10.51
N MET A 203 -7.72 2.39 -9.77
CA MET A 203 -6.43 1.91 -10.27
C MET A 203 -6.64 0.91 -11.43
N TYR A 204 -7.60 -0.02 -11.29
CA TYR A 204 -7.93 -0.95 -12.37
C TYR A 204 -8.40 -0.23 -13.65
N GLN A 205 -9.18 0.85 -13.52
CA GLN A 205 -9.56 1.69 -14.67
C GLN A 205 -8.34 2.42 -15.29
N ALA A 206 -7.42 2.89 -14.42
CA ALA A 206 -6.18 3.50 -14.87
C ALA A 206 -5.31 2.48 -15.65
N LYS A 207 -5.26 1.21 -15.23
CA LYS A 207 -4.54 0.12 -15.92
C LYS A 207 -4.99 -0.10 -17.37
N CYS A 208 -6.28 0.11 -17.67
CA CYS A 208 -6.78 -0.01 -19.04
C CYS A 208 -6.13 1.04 -19.99
N ARG A 209 -5.67 2.17 -19.44
CA ARG A 209 -5.02 3.25 -20.20
C ARG A 209 -3.51 3.23 -20.09
N LYS A 210 -2.98 2.61 -19.05
CA LYS A 210 -1.58 2.65 -18.58
C LYS A 210 -1.07 4.08 -18.38
N ASN A 211 -0.09 4.25 -17.51
CA ASN A 211 0.46 5.58 -17.18
C ASN A 211 -0.62 6.63 -16.93
N ALA A 212 -1.60 6.29 -16.11
CA ALA A 212 -2.81 7.09 -15.92
C ALA A 212 -3.17 7.24 -14.44
N VAL A 213 -3.83 8.34 -14.14
CA VAL A 213 -4.37 8.65 -12.81
C VAL A 213 -5.88 8.79 -12.90
N MET A 214 -6.59 8.06 -12.04
CA MET A 214 -8.04 8.14 -11.88
C MET A 214 -8.36 8.54 -10.45
N VAL A 215 -9.08 9.65 -10.26
CA VAL A 215 -9.42 10.18 -8.93
C VAL A 215 -10.91 10.39 -8.78
N GLU A 216 -11.43 9.92 -7.65
CA GLU A 216 -12.78 10.21 -7.21
C GLU A 216 -12.74 11.27 -6.11
N VAL A 217 -13.37 12.41 -6.33
CA VAL A 217 -13.53 13.48 -5.35
C VAL A 217 -14.99 13.50 -4.88
N PRO A 218 -15.25 13.44 -3.55
CA PRO A 218 -16.60 13.54 -3.01
C PRO A 218 -17.27 14.84 -3.45
N GLY A 219 -18.44 14.75 -4.08
CA GLY A 219 -19.20 15.91 -4.58
C GLY A 219 -19.25 16.04 -6.11
N HIS A 220 -18.43 15.34 -6.88
CA HIS A 220 -18.57 15.19 -8.32
C HIS A 220 -19.29 13.87 -8.61
N ASN A 221 -20.53 13.99 -8.96
CA ASN A 221 -21.46 13.04 -9.60
C ASN A 221 -21.07 11.53 -9.52
N LEU A 222 -21.15 10.96 -8.31
CA LEU A 222 -21.07 9.50 -8.08
C LEU A 222 -21.97 8.70 -9.03
N ALA A 223 -23.14 9.25 -9.39
CA ALA A 223 -24.08 8.60 -10.29
C ALA A 223 -23.54 8.44 -11.73
N ALA A 224 -22.67 9.33 -12.20
CA ALA A 224 -22.01 9.17 -13.50
C ALA A 224 -20.85 8.16 -13.43
N LEU A 225 -20.15 8.11 -12.31
CA LEU A 225 -19.07 7.14 -12.06
C LEU A 225 -19.65 5.74 -11.80
N GLU A 226 -20.72 5.63 -11.01
CA GLU A 226 -21.47 4.36 -10.84
C GLU A 226 -22.05 3.85 -12.14
N LYS A 227 -22.50 4.73 -13.02
CA LYS A 227 -22.99 4.37 -14.36
C LYS A 227 -21.86 3.90 -15.28
N LEU A 228 -20.63 4.45 -15.12
CA LEU A 228 -19.43 3.94 -15.80
C LEU A 228 -18.91 2.63 -15.16
N LEU A 229 -19.08 2.44 -13.85
CA LEU A 229 -18.70 1.24 -13.11
C LEU A 229 -19.71 0.09 -13.28
N GLN A 230 -20.98 0.44 -13.55
CA GLN A 230 -22.03 -0.53 -13.92
C GLN A 230 -21.88 -1.04 -15.35
N ASN A 231 -21.16 -0.32 -16.22
CA ASN A 231 -20.85 -0.78 -17.57
C ASN A 231 -19.58 -1.67 -17.57
N LYS A 232 -19.65 -2.84 -16.92
CA LYS A 232 -18.74 -3.93 -17.29
C LYS A 232 -18.95 -4.17 -18.78
N PRO A 233 -17.90 -4.28 -19.60
CA PRO A 233 -18.06 -4.66 -21.00
C PRO A 233 -18.85 -5.96 -21.07
N GLN A 234 -19.84 -6.01 -21.94
CA GLN A 234 -20.68 -7.18 -22.10
C GLN A 234 -20.01 -8.16 -23.07
N ILE A 235 -19.84 -9.39 -22.61
CA ILE A 235 -19.34 -10.50 -23.42
C ILE A 235 -20.52 -11.42 -23.72
N LEU A 236 -20.73 -11.73 -24.99
CA LEU A 236 -21.65 -12.77 -25.41
C LEU A 236 -20.90 -14.10 -25.47
N LEU A 237 -21.22 -15.00 -24.55
CA LEU A 237 -20.65 -16.33 -24.45
C LEU A 237 -21.60 -17.34 -25.12
N VAL A 238 -21.10 -17.99 -26.16
CA VAL A 238 -21.87 -18.91 -27.00
C VAL A 238 -21.24 -20.28 -26.95
N ASP A 239 -21.94 -21.25 -26.33
CA ASP A 239 -21.46 -22.63 -26.16
C ASP A 239 -22.70 -23.51 -25.88
N ASP A 240 -22.81 -24.69 -26.45
CA ASP A 240 -23.93 -25.57 -26.21
C ASP A 240 -23.88 -26.30 -24.86
N SER A 241 -22.66 -26.42 -24.27
CA SER A 241 -22.43 -27.00 -22.95
C SER A 241 -22.76 -26.03 -21.85
N ALA A 242 -23.82 -26.29 -21.08
CA ALA A 242 -24.12 -25.48 -19.88
C ALA A 242 -23.00 -25.48 -18.86
N MET A 243 -22.16 -26.52 -18.80
CA MET A 243 -21.03 -26.63 -17.89
C MET A 243 -19.92 -25.67 -18.29
N ASN A 244 -19.59 -25.58 -19.59
CA ASN A 244 -18.60 -24.64 -20.11
C ASN A 244 -19.06 -23.20 -19.89
N ARG A 245 -20.32 -22.90 -20.17
CA ARG A 245 -20.87 -21.55 -19.91
C ARG A 245 -20.77 -21.18 -18.44
N MET A 246 -21.16 -22.09 -17.52
CA MET A 246 -21.06 -21.84 -16.09
C MET A 246 -19.60 -21.59 -15.64
N MET A 247 -18.65 -22.40 -16.12
CA MET A 247 -17.23 -22.25 -15.78
C MET A 247 -16.64 -20.93 -16.30
N LEU A 248 -16.93 -20.57 -17.54
CA LEU A 248 -16.46 -19.31 -18.13
C LEU A 248 -17.13 -18.09 -17.49
N THR A 249 -18.41 -18.21 -17.12
CA THR A 249 -19.13 -17.18 -16.36
C THR A 249 -18.53 -16.97 -14.98
N GLU A 250 -18.11 -18.03 -14.29
CA GLU A 250 -17.41 -17.93 -13.00
C GLU A 250 -16.03 -17.23 -13.13
N ILE A 251 -15.27 -17.55 -14.19
CA ILE A 251 -13.95 -16.96 -14.43
C ILE A 251 -14.05 -15.49 -14.85
N LEU A 252 -14.99 -15.14 -15.71
CA LEU A 252 -15.08 -13.82 -16.36
C LEU A 252 -16.05 -12.87 -15.66
N GLY A 253 -17.01 -13.38 -14.89
CA GLY A 253 -18.11 -12.61 -14.31
C GLY A 253 -17.69 -11.52 -13.32
N ASP A 254 -16.51 -11.65 -12.73
CA ASP A 254 -15.94 -10.59 -11.86
C ASP A 254 -15.60 -9.33 -12.65
N SER A 255 -15.17 -9.47 -13.91
CA SER A 255 -14.67 -8.37 -14.75
C SER A 255 -15.63 -7.94 -15.87
N TYR A 256 -16.51 -8.84 -16.30
CA TYR A 256 -17.39 -8.65 -17.45
C TYR A 256 -18.85 -8.96 -17.11
N HIS A 257 -19.77 -8.36 -17.86
CA HIS A 257 -21.17 -8.76 -17.84
C HIS A 257 -21.35 -9.88 -18.89
N ILE A 258 -21.69 -11.09 -18.44
CA ILE A 258 -21.81 -12.23 -19.33
C ILE A 258 -23.27 -12.38 -19.79
N LEU A 259 -23.46 -12.36 -21.09
CA LEU A 259 -24.69 -12.74 -21.76
C LEU A 259 -24.46 -14.13 -22.39
N GLU A 260 -25.24 -15.12 -21.99
CA GLU A 260 -25.09 -16.50 -22.47
C GLU A 260 -25.98 -16.79 -23.67
N ALA A 261 -25.49 -17.57 -24.62
CA ALA A 261 -26.25 -18.15 -25.70
C ALA A 261 -25.93 -19.65 -25.83
N GLU A 262 -26.92 -20.47 -26.06
CA GLU A 262 -26.77 -21.93 -26.08
C GLU A 262 -26.58 -22.53 -27.49
N ASN A 263 -26.65 -21.73 -28.53
CA ASN A 263 -26.40 -22.11 -29.92
C ASN A 263 -26.26 -20.87 -30.81
N GLY A 264 -25.84 -21.05 -32.06
CA GLY A 264 -25.64 -19.95 -33.00
C GLY A 264 -26.89 -19.14 -33.33
N ARG A 265 -28.07 -19.72 -33.29
CA ARG A 265 -29.31 -18.98 -33.52
C ARG A 265 -29.62 -18.03 -32.38
N ASP A 266 -29.54 -18.52 -31.14
CA ASP A 266 -29.70 -17.70 -29.94
C ASP A 266 -28.66 -16.58 -29.89
N CYS A 267 -27.40 -16.86 -30.32
CA CYS A 267 -26.37 -15.86 -30.50
C CYS A 267 -26.83 -14.73 -31.45
N MET A 268 -27.31 -15.05 -32.62
CA MET A 268 -27.73 -14.05 -33.60
C MET A 268 -28.94 -13.23 -33.13
N GLU A 269 -29.88 -13.82 -32.40
CA GLU A 269 -31.02 -13.13 -31.80
C GLU A 269 -30.55 -12.11 -30.74
N LYS A 270 -29.61 -12.49 -29.89
CA LYS A 270 -29.03 -11.61 -28.86
C LYS A 270 -28.18 -10.50 -29.45
N LEU A 271 -27.39 -10.76 -30.50
CA LEU A 271 -26.66 -9.75 -31.25
C LEU A 271 -27.58 -8.68 -31.87
N GLN A 272 -28.77 -9.08 -32.33
CA GLN A 272 -29.77 -8.14 -32.86
C GLN A 272 -30.48 -7.34 -31.76
N ALA A 273 -30.75 -7.97 -30.60
CA ALA A 273 -31.48 -7.34 -29.50
C ALA A 273 -30.59 -6.33 -28.73
N GLU A 274 -29.30 -6.62 -28.58
CA GLU A 274 -28.34 -5.84 -27.77
C GLU A 274 -27.35 -5.04 -28.63
N THR A 275 -27.83 -4.51 -29.76
CA THR A 275 -27.01 -3.78 -30.73
C THR A 275 -26.26 -2.63 -30.05
N GLY A 276 -24.91 -2.68 -30.08
CA GLY A 276 -24.02 -1.65 -29.55
C GLY A 276 -23.58 -1.84 -28.08
N ASN A 277 -24.08 -2.87 -27.36
CA ASN A 277 -23.67 -3.13 -25.97
C ASN A 277 -22.63 -4.24 -25.83
N ILE A 278 -22.56 -5.16 -26.82
CA ILE A 278 -21.68 -6.33 -26.78
C ILE A 278 -20.29 -5.91 -27.24
N ALA A 279 -19.31 -6.09 -26.37
CA ALA A 279 -17.90 -5.72 -26.59
C ALA A 279 -17.09 -6.87 -27.22
N LEU A 280 -17.52 -8.13 -27.04
CA LEU A 280 -16.82 -9.32 -27.50
C LEU A 280 -17.77 -10.50 -27.58
N VAL A 281 -17.58 -11.37 -28.57
CA VAL A 281 -18.25 -12.69 -28.66
C VAL A 281 -17.20 -13.78 -28.41
N LEU A 282 -17.43 -14.63 -27.42
CA LEU A 282 -16.73 -15.91 -27.24
C LEU A 282 -17.60 -17.01 -27.84
N LEU A 283 -17.14 -17.68 -28.89
CA LEU A 283 -17.95 -18.53 -29.75
C LEU A 283 -17.35 -19.92 -29.84
N ASP A 284 -18.08 -20.92 -29.34
CA ASP A 284 -17.72 -22.31 -29.62
C ASP A 284 -17.95 -22.67 -31.11
N ILE A 285 -17.07 -23.53 -31.59
CA ILE A 285 -17.10 -23.99 -33.00
C ILE A 285 -18.21 -25.01 -33.21
N ASN A 286 -18.31 -26.01 -32.32
CA ASN A 286 -19.11 -27.19 -32.51
C ASN A 286 -20.42 -27.12 -31.72
N MET A 287 -21.44 -26.53 -32.31
CA MET A 287 -22.76 -26.37 -31.68
C MET A 287 -23.88 -26.92 -32.53
N PRO A 288 -24.95 -27.44 -31.94
CA PRO A 288 -26.14 -27.84 -32.66
C PRO A 288 -26.92 -26.65 -33.22
N VAL A 289 -27.80 -26.88 -34.18
CA VAL A 289 -28.72 -25.91 -34.78
C VAL A 289 -28.02 -24.94 -35.73
N MET A 290 -26.96 -24.28 -35.31
CA MET A 290 -26.12 -23.36 -36.06
C MET A 290 -24.74 -23.37 -35.45
N ASP A 291 -23.73 -23.79 -36.20
CA ASP A 291 -22.35 -23.89 -35.75
C ASP A 291 -21.64 -22.53 -35.73
N GLY A 292 -20.43 -22.49 -35.11
CA GLY A 292 -19.67 -21.24 -34.94
C GLY A 292 -19.24 -20.63 -36.29
N PHE A 293 -18.96 -21.44 -37.31
CA PHE A 293 -18.61 -20.93 -38.64
C PHE A 293 -19.81 -20.32 -39.36
N GLU A 294 -21.01 -20.89 -39.16
CA GLU A 294 -22.26 -20.34 -39.71
C GLU A 294 -22.60 -19.00 -39.03
N VAL A 295 -22.36 -18.87 -37.72
CA VAL A 295 -22.48 -17.60 -36.98
C VAL A 295 -21.52 -16.56 -37.58
N LEU A 296 -20.24 -16.87 -37.72
CA LEU A 296 -19.25 -15.96 -38.32
C LEU A 296 -19.65 -15.50 -39.73
N LYS A 297 -20.15 -16.43 -40.53
CA LYS A 297 -20.64 -16.12 -41.89
C LYS A 297 -21.83 -15.16 -41.85
N ALA A 298 -22.78 -15.38 -40.93
CA ALA A 298 -23.94 -14.51 -40.75
C ALA A 298 -23.51 -13.11 -40.22
N MET A 299 -22.62 -13.03 -39.25
CA MET A 299 -22.07 -11.77 -38.75
C MET A 299 -21.32 -10.99 -39.84
N ASN A 300 -20.57 -11.67 -40.70
CA ASN A 300 -19.88 -11.05 -41.81
C ASN A 300 -20.88 -10.52 -42.88
N ALA A 301 -21.93 -11.28 -43.18
CA ALA A 301 -22.94 -10.85 -44.12
C ALA A 301 -23.72 -9.61 -43.65
N ASN A 302 -23.85 -9.44 -42.34
CA ASN A 302 -24.54 -8.31 -41.71
C ASN A 302 -23.58 -7.18 -41.27
N HIS A 303 -22.28 -7.25 -41.62
CA HIS A 303 -21.21 -6.33 -41.21
C HIS A 303 -21.00 -6.20 -39.69
N THR A 304 -21.63 -7.04 -38.86
CA THR A 304 -21.52 -7.01 -37.41
C THR A 304 -20.12 -7.38 -36.93
N ILE A 305 -19.36 -8.17 -37.71
CA ILE A 305 -17.98 -8.58 -37.37
C ILE A 305 -16.98 -7.41 -37.42
N GLU A 306 -17.29 -6.34 -38.14
CA GLU A 306 -16.46 -5.13 -38.21
C GLU A 306 -16.50 -4.34 -36.91
N ASP A 307 -17.62 -4.42 -36.17
CA ASP A 307 -17.89 -3.68 -34.94
C ASP A 307 -17.64 -4.52 -33.68
N ILE A 308 -17.84 -5.85 -33.75
CA ILE A 308 -17.76 -6.74 -32.60
C ILE A 308 -16.70 -7.84 -32.84
N PRO A 309 -15.56 -7.82 -32.11
CA PRO A 309 -14.55 -8.86 -32.22
C PRO A 309 -15.11 -10.22 -31.77
N VAL A 310 -14.66 -11.30 -32.45
CA VAL A 310 -15.05 -12.68 -32.14
C VAL A 310 -13.80 -13.50 -31.82
N ILE A 311 -13.84 -14.22 -30.70
CA ILE A 311 -12.84 -15.23 -30.35
C ILE A 311 -13.49 -16.60 -30.47
N MET A 312 -12.93 -17.43 -31.35
CA MET A 312 -13.38 -18.84 -31.48
C MET A 312 -12.77 -19.67 -30.38
N ILE A 313 -13.59 -20.50 -29.75
CA ILE A 313 -13.16 -21.47 -28.73
C ILE A 313 -13.35 -22.85 -29.33
N SER A 314 -12.39 -23.73 -29.18
CA SER A 314 -12.49 -25.14 -29.58
C SER A 314 -12.26 -26.02 -28.35
N SER A 315 -13.15 -27.00 -28.18
CA SER A 315 -13.03 -28.00 -27.14
C SER A 315 -12.24 -29.25 -27.59
N GLU A 316 -11.55 -29.20 -28.75
CA GLU A 316 -10.67 -30.29 -29.18
C GLU A 316 -9.32 -30.22 -28.45
N ASP A 317 -8.95 -31.33 -27.81
CA ASP A 317 -7.63 -31.65 -27.21
C ASP A 317 -6.48 -31.65 -28.26
#